data_5da841076ec1a45e5a7c65e96f60f66b
#
_entry.id   5da841076ec1a45e5a7c65e96f60f66b
#
_cell.length_a   1.000
_cell.length_b   1.000
_cell.length_c   1.000
_cell.angle_alpha   90.00
_cell.angle_beta   90.00
_cell.angle_gamma   90.00
#
_symmetry.space_group_name_H-M   'P 1'
#
loop_
_entity.id
_entity.type
_entity.pdbx_description
1 polymer ?
#
loop_
_entity_poly.entity_id
_entity_poly.type
_entity_poly.pdbx_seq_one_letter_code
_entity_poly.pdbx_strand_id
1 'polypeptide(L)'
;MFEQVRDQGAVVPGLWHLEVANVLLQAEKRGRITTADVTMRLDLIAELPIATDNEATARAWHEILALARTQGLTTYDATYLELAIRRGLPLVTRDEALIAAAERTGVAIAE
;
A
#
# COMPACT_ATOMS: atom_id res chain seq x y z
N MET A 1 10.40 -1.62 10.09
CA MET A 1 9.32 -0.98 9.33
C MET A 1 8.26 -0.33 10.21
N PHE A 2 7.67 -1.05 11.15
CA PHE A 2 6.64 -0.50 12.04
C PHE A 2 7.12 0.75 12.80
N GLU A 3 8.35 0.69 13.34
CA GLU A 3 8.95 1.81 14.04
C GLU A 3 9.17 3.01 13.13
N GLN A 4 9.57 2.76 11.88
CA GLN A 4 9.76 3.80 10.88
C GLN A 4 8.45 4.51 10.56
N VAL A 5 7.36 3.77 10.41
CA VAL A 5 6.02 4.35 10.17
C VAL A 5 5.58 5.19 11.37
N ARG A 6 5.78 4.69 12.57
CA ARG A 6 5.43 5.40 13.80
C ARG A 6 6.15 6.74 13.91
N ASP A 7 7.43 6.78 13.55
CA ASP A 7 8.28 7.95 13.72
C ASP A 7 8.22 8.92 12.54
N GLN A 8 8.11 8.40 11.32
CA GLN A 8 8.18 9.19 10.09
C GLN A 8 6.85 9.30 9.34
N GLY A 9 5.88 8.47 9.72
CA GLY A 9 4.61 8.40 9.03
C GLY A 9 4.67 7.64 7.73
N ALA A 10 3.54 7.54 7.07
CA ALA A 10 3.40 6.90 5.78
C ALA A 10 2.28 7.56 4.99
N VAL A 11 2.32 7.41 3.66
CA VAL A 11 1.24 7.84 2.76
C VAL A 11 0.76 6.59 2.03
N VAL A 12 -0.54 6.40 2.00
CA VAL A 12 -1.17 5.23 1.38
C VAL A 12 -2.30 5.67 0.44
N PRO A 13 -2.60 4.90 -0.62
CA PRO A 13 -3.82 5.13 -1.39
C PRO A 13 -5.05 4.64 -0.63
N GLY A 14 -6.24 5.09 -1.01
CA GLY A 14 -7.49 4.65 -0.36
C GLY A 14 -7.70 3.14 -0.40
N LEU A 15 -7.22 2.49 -1.45
CA LEU A 15 -7.22 1.04 -1.62
C LEU A 15 -6.61 0.30 -0.42
N TRP A 16 -5.57 0.87 0.18
CA TRP A 16 -4.85 0.26 1.31
C TRP A 16 -5.79 -0.10 2.48
N HIS A 17 -6.76 0.76 2.76
CA HIS A 17 -7.70 0.53 3.86
C HIS A 17 -8.52 -0.75 3.64
N LEU A 18 -8.97 -0.97 2.40
CA LEU A 18 -9.71 -2.18 2.04
C LEU A 18 -8.81 -3.41 2.09
N GLU A 19 -7.57 -3.29 1.65
CA GLU A 19 -6.62 -4.40 1.68
C GLU A 19 -6.30 -4.82 3.11
N VAL A 20 -6.07 -3.88 4.01
CA VAL A 20 -5.85 -4.17 5.43
C VAL A 20 -7.07 -4.87 6.04
N ALA A 21 -8.26 -4.34 5.80
CA ALA A 21 -9.49 -4.95 6.29
C ALA A 21 -9.65 -6.37 5.78
N ASN A 22 -9.34 -6.60 4.49
CA ASN A 22 -9.47 -7.94 3.91
C ASN A 22 -8.45 -8.93 4.47
N VAL A 23 -7.20 -8.51 4.68
CA VAL A 23 -6.18 -9.36 5.30
C VAL A 23 -6.63 -9.82 6.68
N LEU A 24 -7.15 -8.90 7.49
CA LEU A 24 -7.63 -9.22 8.84
C LEU A 24 -8.87 -10.12 8.80
N LEU A 25 -9.80 -9.83 7.89
CA LEU A 25 -11.01 -10.64 7.72
C LEU A 25 -10.66 -12.07 7.31
N GLN A 26 -9.73 -12.27 6.39
CA GLN A 26 -9.30 -13.60 5.97
C GLN A 26 -8.61 -14.36 7.11
N ALA A 27 -7.78 -13.69 7.89
CA ALA A 27 -7.14 -14.30 9.07
C ALA A 27 -8.20 -14.74 10.09
N GLU A 28 -9.22 -13.93 10.32
CA GLU A 28 -10.33 -14.27 11.20
C GLU A 28 -11.10 -15.49 10.68
N LYS A 29 -11.44 -15.51 9.39
CA LYS A 29 -12.15 -16.63 8.77
C LYS A 29 -11.37 -17.94 8.84
N ARG A 30 -10.05 -17.87 8.79
CA ARG A 30 -9.17 -19.04 8.90
C ARG A 30 -8.91 -19.45 10.34
N GLY A 31 -9.50 -18.76 11.32
CA GLY A 31 -9.34 -19.06 12.73
C GLY A 31 -7.97 -18.69 13.30
N ARG A 32 -7.19 -17.85 12.62
CA ARG A 32 -5.86 -17.43 13.09
C ARG A 32 -5.92 -16.33 14.14
N ILE A 33 -6.96 -15.49 14.07
CA ILE A 33 -7.21 -14.41 15.01
C ILE A 33 -8.71 -14.34 15.29
N THR A 34 -9.06 -13.73 16.42
CA THR A 34 -10.46 -13.54 16.82
C THR A 34 -11.00 -12.20 16.30
N THR A 35 -12.32 -12.02 16.38
CA THR A 35 -12.95 -10.72 16.09
C THR A 35 -12.40 -9.62 17.00
N ALA A 36 -12.17 -9.94 18.28
CA ALA A 36 -11.57 -8.99 19.22
C ALA A 36 -10.14 -8.59 18.81
N ASP A 37 -9.36 -9.55 18.30
CA ASP A 37 -8.00 -9.26 17.78
C ASP A 37 -8.05 -8.31 16.59
N VAL A 38 -9.01 -8.48 15.69
CA VAL A 38 -9.18 -7.58 14.54
C VAL A 38 -9.43 -6.15 15.02
N THR A 39 -10.36 -5.98 15.96
CA THR A 39 -10.68 -4.67 16.52
C THR A 39 -9.45 -4.03 17.17
N MET A 40 -8.72 -4.79 17.97
CA MET A 40 -7.51 -4.30 18.64
C MET A 40 -6.44 -3.86 17.64
N ARG A 41 -6.20 -4.66 16.59
CA ARG A 41 -5.20 -4.33 15.58
C ARG A 41 -5.57 -3.10 14.78
N LEU A 42 -6.85 -2.94 14.43
CA LEU A 42 -7.34 -1.76 13.72
C LEU A 42 -7.19 -0.49 14.59
N ASP A 43 -7.46 -0.60 15.89
CA ASP A 43 -7.28 0.53 16.81
C ASP A 43 -5.82 0.95 16.88
N LEU A 44 -4.88 -0.01 16.92
CA LEU A 44 -3.45 0.29 16.91
C LEU A 44 -3.02 0.97 15.61
N ILE A 45 -3.51 0.48 14.47
CA ILE A 45 -3.19 1.07 13.16
C ILE A 45 -3.75 2.49 13.06
N ALA A 46 -4.94 2.73 13.60
CA ALA A 46 -5.57 4.04 13.57
C ALA A 46 -4.77 5.12 14.33
N GLU A 47 -3.90 4.71 15.26
CA GLU A 47 -3.03 5.61 16.00
C GLU A 47 -1.76 5.99 15.24
N LEU A 48 -1.43 5.28 14.16
CA LEU A 48 -0.23 5.56 13.38
C LEU A 48 -0.42 6.81 12.49
N PRO A 49 0.65 7.58 12.26
CA PRO A 49 0.59 8.77 11.41
C PRO A 49 0.57 8.39 9.93
N ILE A 50 -0.56 7.86 9.48
CA ILE A 50 -0.76 7.40 8.11
C ILE A 50 -1.72 8.37 7.42
N ALA A 51 -1.24 9.03 6.36
CA ALA A 51 -2.05 9.92 5.53
C ALA A 51 -2.57 9.16 4.31
N THR A 52 -3.76 9.49 3.86
CA THR A 52 -4.36 8.90 2.67
C THR A 52 -4.21 9.85 1.49
N ASP A 53 -3.67 9.32 0.38
CA ASP A 53 -3.66 10.02 -0.90
C ASP A 53 -4.95 9.69 -1.63
N ASN A 54 -5.69 10.72 -2.05
CA ASN A 54 -7.01 10.57 -2.64
C ASN A 54 -7.03 10.77 -4.15
N GLU A 55 -5.88 10.75 -4.82
CA GLU A 55 -5.81 11.04 -6.25
C GLU A 55 -5.91 9.81 -7.15
N ALA A 56 -5.91 8.59 -6.59
CA ALA A 56 -5.94 7.36 -7.38
C ALA A 56 -7.15 7.30 -8.33
N THR A 57 -8.32 7.70 -7.87
CA THR A 57 -9.53 7.68 -8.69
C THR A 57 -9.39 8.55 -9.94
N ALA A 58 -8.84 9.74 -9.79
CA ALA A 58 -8.64 10.66 -10.92
C ALA A 58 -7.58 10.17 -11.91
N ARG A 59 -6.64 9.33 -11.46
CA ARG A 59 -5.50 8.85 -12.25
C ARG A 59 -5.66 7.41 -12.75
N ALA A 60 -6.72 6.73 -12.33
CA ALA A 60 -6.89 5.29 -12.55
C ALA A 60 -6.90 4.92 -14.03
N TRP A 61 -7.63 5.66 -14.86
CA TRP A 61 -7.83 5.32 -16.27
C TRP A 61 -6.72 5.83 -17.20
N HIS A 62 -5.82 6.62 -16.73
CA HIS A 62 -4.70 7.17 -17.51
C HIS A 62 -3.35 6.76 -16.92
N GLU A 63 -2.83 7.51 -15.97
CA GLU A 63 -1.47 7.29 -15.46
C GLU A 63 -1.30 5.90 -14.83
N ILE A 64 -2.24 5.47 -14.01
CA ILE A 64 -2.14 4.17 -13.33
C ILE A 64 -2.29 3.03 -14.32
N LEU A 65 -3.27 3.09 -15.22
CA LEU A 65 -3.46 2.08 -16.24
C LEU A 65 -2.24 1.96 -17.16
N ALA A 66 -1.68 3.09 -17.61
CA ALA A 66 -0.49 3.11 -18.44
C ALA A 66 0.72 2.49 -17.72
N LEU A 67 0.91 2.83 -16.46
CA LEU A 67 1.99 2.29 -15.65
C LEU A 67 1.84 0.77 -15.46
N ALA A 68 0.62 0.30 -15.21
CA ALA A 68 0.33 -1.12 -15.07
C ALA A 68 0.71 -1.87 -16.36
N ARG A 69 0.37 -1.32 -17.53
CA ARG A 69 0.71 -1.93 -18.83
C ARG A 69 2.22 -1.98 -19.06
N THR A 70 2.91 -0.88 -18.84
CA THR A 70 4.35 -0.80 -19.12
C THR A 70 5.19 -1.61 -18.17
N GLN A 71 4.74 -1.77 -16.93
CA GLN A 71 5.48 -2.49 -15.90
C GLN A 71 4.99 -3.92 -15.65
N GLY A 72 3.93 -4.35 -16.35
CA GLY A 72 3.39 -5.69 -16.16
C GLY A 72 2.78 -5.92 -14.79
N LEU A 73 2.15 -4.90 -14.22
CA LEU A 73 1.53 -4.95 -12.90
C LEU A 73 0.02 -4.97 -13.00
N THR A 74 -0.64 -5.40 -11.91
CA THR A 74 -2.06 -5.10 -11.74
C THR A 74 -2.24 -3.60 -11.55
N THR A 75 -3.43 -3.09 -11.79
CA THR A 75 -3.72 -1.67 -11.49
C THR A 75 -3.64 -1.38 -10.00
N TYR A 76 -3.91 -2.38 -9.16
CA TYR A 76 -3.78 -2.26 -7.71
C TYR A 76 -2.33 -2.00 -7.30
N ASP A 77 -1.40 -2.82 -7.78
CA ASP A 77 0.03 -2.62 -7.51
C ASP A 77 0.56 -1.35 -8.16
N ALA A 78 0.12 -1.05 -9.37
CA ALA A 78 0.49 0.17 -10.06
C ALA A 78 0.03 1.43 -9.31
N THR A 79 -1.05 1.35 -8.55
CA THR A 79 -1.53 2.47 -7.73
C THR A 79 -0.49 2.87 -6.68
N TYR A 80 0.13 1.90 -6.03
CA TYR A 80 1.21 2.16 -5.06
C TYR A 80 2.45 2.73 -5.73
N LEU A 81 2.84 2.18 -6.86
CA LEU A 81 4.01 2.65 -7.59
C LEU A 81 3.80 4.07 -8.12
N GLU A 82 2.64 4.38 -8.67
CA GLU A 82 2.31 5.71 -9.15
C GLU A 82 2.36 6.74 -8.01
N LEU A 83 1.82 6.41 -6.86
CA LEU A 83 1.87 7.27 -5.68
C LEU A 83 3.31 7.56 -5.26
N ALA A 84 4.15 6.53 -5.22
CA ALA A 84 5.56 6.68 -4.86
C ALA A 84 6.31 7.57 -5.85
N ILE A 85 6.09 7.38 -7.15
CA ILE A 85 6.70 8.20 -8.20
C ILE A 85 6.26 9.66 -8.06
N ARG A 86 4.97 9.89 -7.97
CA ARG A 86 4.38 11.22 -7.95
C ARG A 86 4.82 12.04 -6.74
N ARG A 87 4.93 11.40 -5.59
CA ARG A 87 5.33 12.08 -4.35
C ARG A 87 6.83 12.00 -4.04
N GLY A 88 7.58 11.26 -4.85
CA GLY A 88 9.02 11.12 -4.61
C GLY A 88 9.33 10.36 -3.31
N LEU A 89 8.51 9.38 -2.96
CA LEU A 89 8.65 8.61 -1.73
C LEU A 89 9.16 7.20 -2.01
N PRO A 90 9.89 6.60 -1.05
CA PRO A 90 10.24 5.19 -1.17
C PRO A 90 9.00 4.32 -1.05
N LEU A 91 9.05 3.15 -1.72
CA LEU A 91 7.97 2.18 -1.71
C LEU A 91 8.29 1.07 -0.70
N VAL A 92 7.30 0.68 0.06
CA VAL A 92 7.40 -0.44 1.01
C VAL A 92 6.63 -1.62 0.44
N THR A 93 7.34 -2.68 0.05
CA THR A 93 6.73 -3.89 -0.50
C THR A 93 7.69 -5.06 -0.40
N ARG A 94 7.13 -6.28 -0.38
CA ARG A 94 7.88 -7.53 -0.50
C ARG A 94 7.57 -8.25 -1.80
N ASP A 95 6.66 -7.72 -2.61
CA ASP A 95 6.28 -8.31 -3.88
C ASP A 95 7.40 -8.13 -4.91
N GLU A 96 7.88 -9.23 -5.48
CA GLU A 96 9.02 -9.20 -6.39
C GLU A 96 8.74 -8.40 -7.67
N ALA A 97 7.54 -8.53 -8.22
CA ALA A 97 7.17 -7.81 -9.44
C ALA A 97 7.13 -6.29 -9.18
N LEU A 98 6.63 -5.89 -8.03
CA LEU A 98 6.55 -4.47 -7.66
C LEU A 98 7.95 -3.91 -7.35
N ILE A 99 8.81 -4.68 -6.68
CA ILE A 99 10.21 -4.30 -6.45
C ILE A 99 10.93 -4.06 -7.77
N ALA A 100 10.78 -4.99 -8.72
CA ALA A 100 11.42 -4.86 -10.04
C ALA A 100 10.91 -3.63 -10.79
N ALA A 101 9.61 -3.37 -10.75
CA ALA A 101 9.03 -2.19 -11.37
C ALA A 101 9.52 -0.89 -10.73
N ALA A 102 9.67 -0.88 -9.41
CA ALA A 102 10.22 0.27 -8.68
C ALA A 102 11.65 0.56 -9.14
N GLU A 103 12.49 -0.47 -9.26
CA GLU A 103 13.85 -0.33 -9.75
C GLU A 103 13.89 0.26 -11.16
N ARG A 104 13.04 -0.24 -12.07
CA ARG A 104 12.97 0.25 -13.45
C ARG A 104 12.52 1.69 -13.55
N THR A 105 11.72 2.16 -12.61
CA THR A 105 11.14 3.51 -12.62
C THR A 105 11.87 4.49 -11.69
N GLY A 106 12.97 4.05 -11.06
CA GLY A 106 13.78 4.91 -10.21
C GLY A 106 13.19 5.16 -8.82
N VAL A 107 12.29 4.32 -8.36
CA VAL A 107 11.70 4.41 -7.02
C VAL A 107 12.52 3.56 -6.05
N ALA A 108 12.96 4.15 -4.95
CA ALA A 108 13.69 3.43 -3.92
C ALA A 108 12.76 2.49 -3.13
N ILE A 109 13.30 1.38 -2.68
CA ILE A 109 12.59 0.46 -1.79
C ILE A 109 13.01 0.77 -0.36
N ALA A 110 12.03 0.98 0.52
CA ALA A 110 12.26 1.18 1.94
C ALA A 110 12.49 -0.17 2.62
N GLU A 111 13.44 -0.22 3.48
CA GLU A 111 13.78 -1.42 4.25
C GLU A 111 13.14 -1.45 5.64
#